data_fdefb7801fa440e74de4bf41f5a1075f
#
_entry.id   fdefb7801fa440e74de4bf41f5a1075f
#
_cell.length_a   1.000
_cell.length_b   1.000
_cell.length_c   1.000
_cell.angle_alpha   90.00
_cell.angle_beta   90.00
_cell.angle_gamma   90.00
#
_symmetry.space_group_name_H-M   'P 1'
#
loop_
_entity.id
_entity.type
_entity.pdbx_description
1 polymer ?
#
loop_
_entity_poly.entity_id
_entity_poly.type
_entity_poly.pdbx_seq_one_letter_code
_entity_poly.pdbx_strand_id
1 'polypeptide(L)'
;MVRITEVQLNNRKISNMDPAIVIAGMNVIESEDLCISVAGELKNICERNNVDFIFKASFDKANRSSIDSFRGPGIDQGLKILKTVKDEFNVPIISDIHEPSQAETAAEVLDVIQIPAFLSRQTDLIKAACETEKVINVKKAQFLSPAQMMNIIEKCNHFGNENILLCERGSIFGYDNLIVDFLGIDEIKKIAPTILDITHSLQLPGGKGKSADGRSSQAKVLGTAAAAIGLAGFFIEVHPSPENALCDGASATRLSEFESLLLELKKFDELSKSL
;
A
#
# COMPACT_ATOMS: atom_id res chain seq x y z
N MET A 1 9.59 -23.61 -8.33
CA MET A 1 8.86 -22.52 -7.67
C MET A 1 8.73 -21.40 -8.67
N VAL A 2 7.53 -20.94 -8.95
CA VAL A 2 7.30 -19.78 -9.82
C VAL A 2 7.69 -18.52 -9.04
N ARG A 3 8.58 -17.70 -9.61
CA ARG A 3 8.97 -16.40 -9.08
C ARG A 3 8.41 -15.34 -10.01
N ILE A 4 7.83 -14.31 -9.43
CA ILE A 4 7.34 -13.16 -10.18
C ILE A 4 8.47 -12.13 -10.22
N THR A 5 9.03 -11.87 -11.39
CA THR A 5 10.14 -10.89 -11.53
C THR A 5 9.63 -9.49 -11.85
N GLU A 6 8.45 -9.40 -12.44
CA GLU A 6 7.83 -8.14 -12.88
C GLU A 6 6.31 -8.25 -12.86
N VAL A 7 5.65 -7.11 -12.72
CA VAL A 7 4.20 -6.95 -12.77
C VAL A 7 3.86 -5.91 -13.83
N GLN A 8 2.85 -6.21 -14.65
CA GLN A 8 2.38 -5.27 -15.66
C GLN A 8 1.15 -4.52 -15.15
N LEU A 9 1.27 -3.19 -15.02
CA LEU A 9 0.15 -2.30 -14.70
C LEU A 9 -0.07 -1.33 -15.86
N ASN A 10 -1.13 -1.53 -16.64
CA ASN A 10 -1.37 -0.77 -17.87
C ASN A 10 -0.13 -0.87 -18.80
N ASN A 11 0.46 0.26 -19.16
CA ASN A 11 1.65 0.33 -19.99
C ASN A 11 2.96 0.40 -19.19
N ARG A 12 2.92 0.12 -17.88
CA ARG A 12 4.06 0.23 -16.97
C ARG A 12 4.49 -1.12 -16.47
N LYS A 13 5.77 -1.35 -16.45
CA LYS A 13 6.42 -2.47 -15.83
C LYS A 13 6.85 -2.09 -14.41
N ILE A 14 6.58 -2.93 -13.44
CA ILE A 14 6.96 -2.76 -12.04
C ILE A 14 7.83 -3.94 -11.63
N SER A 15 9.06 -3.68 -11.25
CA SER A 15 9.99 -4.70 -10.76
C SER A 15 10.91 -4.12 -9.67
N ASN A 16 11.65 -4.97 -8.99
CA ASN A 16 12.67 -4.53 -8.01
C ASN A 16 13.89 -3.86 -8.68
N MET A 17 14.01 -3.93 -10.00
CA MET A 17 15.14 -3.38 -10.78
C MET A 17 14.77 -2.06 -11.48
N ASP A 18 13.49 -1.80 -11.73
CA ASP A 18 13.01 -0.57 -12.34
C ASP A 18 12.92 0.56 -11.30
N PRO A 19 12.86 1.85 -11.71
CA PRO A 19 12.62 2.96 -10.78
C PRO A 19 11.41 2.69 -9.89
N ALA A 20 11.56 2.94 -8.58
CA ALA A 20 10.52 2.65 -7.61
C ALA A 20 9.25 3.47 -7.87
N ILE A 21 8.11 2.80 -7.89
CA ILE A 21 6.79 3.46 -7.93
C ILE A 21 6.40 3.96 -6.55
N VAL A 22 5.44 4.88 -6.50
CA VAL A 22 4.83 5.33 -5.25
C VAL A 22 3.35 5.08 -5.26
N ILE A 23 2.90 4.30 -4.28
CA ILE A 23 1.49 4.14 -3.93
C ILE A 23 1.23 5.12 -2.79
N ALA A 24 0.51 6.21 -3.05
CA ALA A 24 0.24 7.20 -2.02
C ALA A 24 -1.21 7.70 -2.04
N GLY A 25 -1.68 8.18 -0.90
CA GLY A 25 -3.03 8.71 -0.76
C GLY A 25 -3.53 8.66 0.67
N MET A 26 -4.83 8.64 0.84
CA MET A 26 -5.47 8.67 2.15
C MET A 26 -5.58 7.28 2.77
N ASN A 27 -5.55 7.21 4.09
CA ASN A 27 -5.84 5.97 4.80
C ASN A 27 -7.26 5.47 4.47
N VAL A 28 -8.24 6.35 4.61
CA VAL A 28 -9.65 6.11 4.33
C VAL A 28 -10.25 7.33 3.62
N ILE A 29 -11.26 7.13 2.79
CA ILE A 29 -12.02 8.22 2.19
C ILE A 29 -12.84 8.91 3.28
N GLU A 30 -12.51 10.15 3.62
CA GLU A 30 -13.22 10.96 4.61
C GLU A 30 -14.30 11.82 3.97
N SER A 31 -14.02 12.40 2.79
CA SER A 31 -14.97 13.08 1.93
C SER A 31 -14.50 13.05 0.47
N GLU A 32 -15.39 13.30 -0.46
CA GLU A 32 -15.08 13.37 -1.90
C GLU A 32 -14.12 14.53 -2.20
N ASP A 33 -14.43 15.73 -1.72
CA ASP A 33 -13.62 16.93 -1.96
C ASP A 33 -12.19 16.76 -1.44
N LEU A 34 -12.02 16.19 -0.24
CA LEU A 34 -10.70 15.95 0.33
C LEU A 34 -9.94 14.91 -0.49
N CYS A 35 -10.62 13.85 -0.94
CA CYS A 35 -10.03 12.79 -1.74
C CYS A 35 -9.51 13.33 -3.08
N ILE A 36 -10.32 14.15 -3.79
CA ILE A 36 -9.97 14.81 -5.05
C ILE A 36 -8.78 15.77 -4.84
N SER A 37 -8.86 16.62 -3.81
CA SER A 37 -7.79 17.58 -3.50
C SER A 37 -6.44 16.90 -3.25
N VAL A 38 -6.43 15.85 -2.42
CA VAL A 38 -5.21 15.11 -2.10
C VAL A 38 -4.68 14.36 -3.33
N ALA A 39 -5.55 13.75 -4.11
CA ALA A 39 -5.14 13.04 -5.33
C ALA A 39 -4.48 13.98 -6.35
N GLY A 40 -5.07 15.15 -6.59
CA GLY A 40 -4.55 16.14 -7.51
C GLY A 40 -3.17 16.66 -7.07
N GLU A 41 -2.99 16.95 -5.78
CA GLU A 41 -1.71 17.44 -5.27
C GLU A 41 -0.62 16.36 -5.35
N LEU A 42 -0.92 15.11 -4.95
CA LEU A 42 0.01 13.99 -5.05
C LEU A 42 0.41 13.70 -6.50
N LYS A 43 -0.55 13.71 -7.42
CA LYS A 43 -0.28 13.56 -8.86
C LYS A 43 0.70 14.64 -9.35
N ASN A 44 0.41 15.91 -9.06
CA ASN A 44 1.27 17.02 -9.48
C ASN A 44 2.69 16.90 -8.92
N ILE A 45 2.84 16.47 -7.65
CA ILE A 45 4.15 16.24 -7.05
C ILE A 45 4.88 15.11 -7.76
N CYS A 46 4.23 13.97 -8.00
CA CYS A 46 4.86 12.82 -8.63
C CYS A 46 5.23 13.11 -10.10
N GLU A 47 4.36 13.75 -10.87
CA GLU A 47 4.64 14.12 -12.27
C GLU A 47 5.83 15.05 -12.41
N ARG A 48 5.90 16.16 -11.64
CA ARG A 48 7.04 17.10 -11.75
C ARG A 48 8.37 16.49 -11.30
N ASN A 49 8.32 15.40 -10.53
CA ASN A 49 9.50 14.68 -10.07
C ASN A 49 9.79 13.40 -10.89
N ASN A 50 9.03 13.12 -11.97
CA ASN A 50 9.14 11.91 -12.77
C ASN A 50 9.13 10.63 -11.92
N VAL A 51 8.10 10.48 -11.07
CA VAL A 51 7.85 9.28 -10.27
C VAL A 51 6.50 8.69 -10.65
N ASP A 52 6.50 7.40 -10.92
CA ASP A 52 5.26 6.66 -11.20
C ASP A 52 4.39 6.56 -9.97
N PHE A 53 3.11 6.91 -10.12
CA PHE A 53 2.18 7.11 -9.03
C PHE A 53 0.91 6.26 -9.19
N ILE A 54 0.46 5.69 -8.08
CA ILE A 54 -0.83 5.02 -7.94
C ILE A 54 -1.55 5.67 -6.76
N PHE A 55 -2.75 6.19 -6.98
CA PHE A 55 -3.54 6.80 -5.91
C PHE A 55 -4.22 5.74 -5.05
N LYS A 56 -4.07 5.86 -3.74
CA LYS A 56 -4.66 4.94 -2.76
C LYS A 56 -5.66 5.65 -1.85
N ALA A 57 -6.85 5.09 -1.72
CA ALA A 57 -7.71 5.36 -0.57
C ALA A 57 -8.63 4.17 -0.31
N SER A 58 -8.92 3.88 0.97
CA SER A 58 -9.83 2.79 1.34
C SER A 58 -11.28 3.29 1.43
N PHE A 59 -12.19 2.53 0.86
CA PHE A 59 -13.62 2.81 1.00
C PHE A 59 -14.20 2.32 2.33
N ASP A 60 -13.53 1.39 3.00
CA ASP A 60 -13.88 0.89 4.34
C ASP A 60 -12.63 0.49 5.12
N LYS A 61 -12.66 0.68 6.42
CA LYS A 61 -11.69 0.17 7.39
C LYS A 61 -12.35 -0.86 8.29
N ALA A 62 -12.52 -2.08 7.76
CA ALA A 62 -13.24 -3.16 8.42
C ALA A 62 -12.57 -3.67 9.71
N ASN A 63 -11.29 -3.36 9.94
CA ASN A 63 -10.47 -3.88 11.05
C ASN A 63 -10.24 -2.88 12.19
N ARG A 64 -11.11 -1.88 12.34
CA ARG A 64 -10.98 -0.89 13.43
C ARG A 64 -11.08 -1.56 14.80
N SER A 65 -10.26 -1.08 15.76
CA SER A 65 -10.24 -1.61 17.13
C SER A 65 -11.49 -1.26 17.93
N SER A 66 -12.13 -0.10 17.69
CA SER A 66 -13.37 0.31 18.34
C SER A 66 -14.53 0.26 17.35
N ILE A 67 -15.69 -0.20 17.83
CA ILE A 67 -16.93 -0.23 17.05
C ILE A 67 -17.39 1.18 16.65
N ASP A 68 -17.06 2.19 17.47
CA ASP A 68 -17.44 3.58 17.25
C ASP A 68 -16.48 4.31 16.30
N SER A 69 -15.41 3.66 15.81
CA SER A 69 -14.44 4.29 14.93
C SER A 69 -15.00 4.53 13.54
N PHE A 70 -14.59 5.65 12.92
CA PHE A 70 -14.93 5.94 11.54
C PHE A 70 -14.38 4.86 10.61
N ARG A 71 -15.21 4.35 9.71
CA ARG A 71 -14.86 3.26 8.80
C ARG A 71 -14.72 3.70 7.34
N GLY A 72 -15.33 4.79 6.95
CA GLY A 72 -15.40 5.23 5.55
C GLY A 72 -16.81 5.23 4.99
N PRO A 73 -16.99 5.60 3.70
CA PRO A 73 -18.30 5.72 3.05
C PRO A 73 -18.93 4.38 2.63
N GLY A 74 -18.19 3.28 2.74
CA GLY A 74 -18.59 1.97 2.20
C GLY A 74 -18.29 1.82 0.70
N ILE A 75 -18.48 0.60 0.19
CA ILE A 75 -18.03 0.23 -1.16
C ILE A 75 -18.70 1.05 -2.27
N ASP A 76 -20.03 1.21 -2.25
CA ASP A 76 -20.75 1.84 -3.34
C ASP A 76 -20.37 3.31 -3.53
N GLN A 77 -20.37 4.08 -2.43
CA GLN A 77 -19.99 5.49 -2.46
C GLN A 77 -18.49 5.66 -2.66
N GLY A 78 -17.70 4.80 -2.01
CA GLY A 78 -16.24 4.86 -2.11
C GLY A 78 -15.74 4.59 -3.53
N LEU A 79 -16.29 3.59 -4.23
CA LEU A 79 -15.92 3.32 -5.61
C LEU A 79 -16.33 4.46 -6.56
N LYS A 80 -17.46 5.13 -6.33
CA LYS A 80 -17.83 6.32 -7.11
C LYS A 80 -16.81 7.44 -6.95
N ILE A 81 -16.39 7.74 -5.72
CA ILE A 81 -15.36 8.74 -5.42
C ILE A 81 -14.03 8.36 -6.09
N LEU A 82 -13.60 7.11 -5.96
CA LEU A 82 -12.36 6.62 -6.58
C LEU A 82 -12.42 6.68 -8.11
N LYS A 83 -13.60 6.42 -8.69
CA LYS A 83 -13.81 6.57 -10.13
C LYS A 83 -13.71 8.06 -10.56
N THR A 84 -14.26 8.98 -9.79
CA THR A 84 -14.11 10.43 -10.05
C THR A 84 -12.63 10.82 -10.07
N VAL A 85 -11.86 10.39 -9.08
CA VAL A 85 -10.39 10.63 -9.03
C VAL A 85 -9.69 10.03 -10.24
N LYS A 86 -10.03 8.80 -10.62
CA LYS A 86 -9.44 8.12 -11.78
C LYS A 86 -9.70 8.87 -13.07
N ASP A 87 -10.94 9.26 -13.29
CA ASP A 87 -11.38 9.92 -14.53
C ASP A 87 -10.82 11.36 -14.62
N GLU A 88 -10.75 12.09 -13.50
CA GLU A 88 -10.25 13.46 -13.47
C GLU A 88 -8.74 13.55 -13.64
N PHE A 89 -8.00 12.68 -12.97
CA PHE A 89 -6.54 12.77 -12.93
C PHE A 89 -5.83 11.75 -13.82
N ASN A 90 -6.54 10.80 -14.42
CA ASN A 90 -5.98 9.72 -15.23
C ASN A 90 -4.83 8.99 -14.51
N VAL A 91 -5.05 8.63 -13.25
CA VAL A 91 -4.11 7.89 -12.40
C VAL A 91 -4.64 6.48 -12.09
N PRO A 92 -3.77 5.46 -12.00
CA PRO A 92 -4.18 4.16 -11.49
C PRO A 92 -4.67 4.26 -10.04
N ILE A 93 -5.66 3.44 -9.69
CA ILE A 93 -6.31 3.45 -8.39
C ILE A 93 -6.11 2.12 -7.67
N ILE A 94 -5.81 2.19 -6.37
CA ILE A 94 -5.75 1.04 -5.47
C ILE A 94 -6.65 1.25 -4.25
N SER A 95 -7.41 0.24 -3.88
CA SER A 95 -8.13 0.14 -2.60
C SER A 95 -8.14 -1.29 -2.10
N ASP A 96 -8.38 -1.46 -0.80
CA ASP A 96 -8.46 -2.77 -0.17
C ASP A 96 -9.89 -3.33 -0.20
N ILE A 97 -9.99 -4.65 -0.41
CA ILE A 97 -11.22 -5.43 -0.28
C ILE A 97 -11.14 -6.30 0.98
N HIS A 98 -12.29 -6.63 1.56
CA HIS A 98 -12.36 -7.36 2.84
C HIS A 98 -13.14 -8.67 2.73
N GLU A 99 -13.99 -8.79 1.73
CA GLU A 99 -14.82 -9.96 1.45
C GLU A 99 -14.73 -10.38 -0.02
N PRO A 100 -14.82 -11.68 -0.33
CA PRO A 100 -14.78 -12.17 -1.71
C PRO A 100 -15.83 -11.52 -2.62
N SER A 101 -17.02 -11.23 -2.08
CA SER A 101 -18.13 -10.60 -2.82
C SER A 101 -17.84 -9.19 -3.33
N GLN A 102 -16.83 -8.53 -2.77
CA GLN A 102 -16.44 -7.16 -3.17
C GLN A 102 -15.52 -7.13 -4.40
N ALA A 103 -14.86 -8.26 -4.73
CA ALA A 103 -13.78 -8.29 -5.71
C ALA A 103 -14.22 -7.86 -7.12
N GLU A 104 -15.30 -8.43 -7.63
CA GLU A 104 -15.81 -8.14 -8.97
C GLU A 104 -16.23 -6.67 -9.11
N THR A 105 -17.05 -6.18 -8.19
CA THR A 105 -17.49 -4.77 -8.20
C THR A 105 -16.33 -3.79 -8.04
N ALA A 106 -15.37 -4.10 -7.17
CA ALA A 106 -14.19 -3.27 -6.99
C ALA A 106 -13.31 -3.22 -8.25
N ALA A 107 -13.18 -4.33 -8.98
CA ALA A 107 -12.39 -4.45 -10.19
C ALA A 107 -12.91 -3.59 -11.37
N GLU A 108 -14.18 -3.16 -11.36
CA GLU A 108 -14.73 -2.23 -12.35
C GLU A 108 -14.03 -0.85 -12.29
N VAL A 109 -13.52 -0.47 -11.14
CA VAL A 109 -12.88 0.84 -10.89
C VAL A 109 -11.39 0.70 -10.63
N LEU A 110 -10.99 -0.24 -9.78
CA LEU A 110 -9.62 -0.40 -9.32
C LEU A 110 -8.71 -0.99 -10.40
N ASP A 111 -7.49 -0.48 -10.50
CA ASP A 111 -6.41 -1.05 -11.30
C ASP A 111 -5.57 -2.04 -10.48
N VAL A 112 -5.51 -1.81 -9.18
CA VAL A 112 -4.83 -2.66 -8.21
C VAL A 112 -5.79 -2.99 -7.07
N ILE A 113 -5.98 -4.26 -6.76
CA ILE A 113 -6.75 -4.71 -5.61
C ILE A 113 -5.78 -5.01 -4.46
N GLN A 114 -6.02 -4.41 -3.30
CA GLN A 114 -5.21 -4.69 -2.11
C GLN A 114 -5.88 -5.75 -1.22
N ILE A 115 -5.08 -6.73 -0.80
CA ILE A 115 -5.45 -7.67 0.26
C ILE A 115 -4.85 -7.18 1.58
N PRO A 116 -5.67 -6.85 2.59
CA PRO A 116 -5.19 -6.41 3.89
C PRO A 116 -4.33 -7.45 4.60
N ALA A 117 -3.41 -6.99 5.46
CA ALA A 117 -2.47 -7.86 6.15
C ALA A 117 -3.15 -8.97 6.98
N PHE A 118 -4.19 -8.64 7.73
CA PHE A 118 -4.92 -9.63 8.54
C PHE A 118 -5.62 -10.70 7.70
N LEU A 119 -5.93 -10.40 6.44
CA LEU A 119 -6.67 -11.27 5.52
C LEU A 119 -5.76 -11.94 4.47
N SER A 120 -4.46 -11.71 4.52
CA SER A 120 -3.51 -12.18 3.48
C SER A 120 -3.42 -13.70 3.34
N ARG A 121 -3.93 -14.47 4.30
CA ARG A 121 -4.01 -15.94 4.23
C ARG A 121 -5.37 -16.50 3.78
N GLN A 122 -6.40 -15.65 3.67
CA GLN A 122 -7.77 -16.08 3.34
C GLN A 122 -7.86 -16.55 1.88
N THR A 123 -7.98 -17.86 1.68
CA THR A 123 -7.90 -18.47 0.34
C THR A 123 -9.01 -17.96 -0.57
N ASP A 124 -10.25 -17.86 -0.07
CA ASP A 124 -11.39 -17.46 -0.90
C ASP A 124 -11.30 -15.97 -1.30
N LEU A 125 -10.76 -15.10 -0.42
CA LEU A 125 -10.51 -13.70 -0.74
C LEU A 125 -9.41 -13.55 -1.80
N ILE A 126 -8.31 -14.29 -1.67
CA ILE A 126 -7.23 -14.33 -2.66
C ILE A 126 -7.77 -14.83 -4.00
N LYS A 127 -8.55 -15.92 -3.99
CA LYS A 127 -9.18 -16.47 -5.18
C LYS A 127 -10.03 -15.42 -5.90
N ALA A 128 -10.98 -14.81 -5.20
CA ALA A 128 -11.86 -13.80 -5.78
C ALA A 128 -11.08 -12.60 -6.34
N ALA A 129 -10.03 -12.14 -5.65
CA ALA A 129 -9.16 -11.09 -6.16
C ALA A 129 -8.41 -11.52 -7.43
N CYS A 130 -7.85 -12.73 -7.46
CA CYS A 130 -7.12 -13.24 -8.62
C CYS A 130 -8.02 -13.41 -9.86
N GLU A 131 -9.26 -13.85 -9.69
CA GLU A 131 -10.24 -14.03 -10.75
C GLU A 131 -10.64 -12.72 -11.46
N THR A 132 -10.32 -11.54 -10.86
CA THR A 132 -10.53 -10.24 -11.50
C THR A 132 -9.47 -9.89 -12.54
N GLU A 133 -8.38 -10.65 -12.63
CA GLU A 133 -7.22 -10.38 -13.50
C GLU A 133 -6.50 -9.04 -13.24
N LYS A 134 -6.86 -8.33 -12.18
CA LYS A 134 -6.18 -7.09 -11.77
C LYS A 134 -4.83 -7.38 -11.12
N VAL A 135 -3.99 -6.35 -11.03
CA VAL A 135 -2.80 -6.41 -10.17
C VAL A 135 -3.23 -6.56 -8.72
N ILE A 136 -2.62 -7.48 -7.99
CA ILE A 136 -2.94 -7.72 -6.58
C ILE A 136 -1.77 -7.24 -5.71
N ASN A 137 -2.02 -6.31 -4.78
CA ASN A 137 -1.05 -5.92 -3.76
C ASN A 137 -1.37 -6.63 -2.45
N VAL A 138 -0.54 -7.60 -2.07
CA VAL A 138 -0.75 -8.37 -0.84
C VAL A 138 0.08 -7.80 0.30
N LYS A 139 -0.57 -7.23 1.32
CA LYS A 139 0.08 -6.80 2.55
C LYS A 139 0.52 -8.02 3.36
N LYS A 140 1.82 -8.12 3.65
CA LYS A 140 2.34 -9.19 4.53
C LYS A 140 1.74 -9.03 5.94
N ALA A 141 1.11 -10.09 6.44
CA ALA A 141 0.65 -10.08 7.83
C ALA A 141 1.84 -9.97 8.81
N GLN A 142 1.61 -9.26 9.92
CA GLN A 142 2.64 -9.01 10.93
C GLN A 142 3.19 -10.29 11.59
N PHE A 143 2.42 -11.38 11.53
CA PHE A 143 2.78 -12.69 12.07
C PHE A 143 3.40 -13.64 11.03
N LEU A 144 3.45 -13.25 9.74
CA LEU A 144 4.06 -14.08 8.69
C LEU A 144 5.56 -13.83 8.59
N SER A 145 6.31 -14.92 8.46
CA SER A 145 7.71 -14.84 8.05
C SER A 145 7.84 -14.52 6.55
N PRO A 146 8.98 -13.98 6.09
CA PRO A 146 9.24 -13.75 4.67
C PRO A 146 9.00 -15.00 3.81
N ALA A 147 9.48 -16.17 4.23
CA ALA A 147 9.32 -17.42 3.51
C ALA A 147 7.82 -17.82 3.32
N GLN A 148 6.95 -17.48 4.27
CA GLN A 148 5.52 -17.79 4.18
C GLN A 148 4.80 -16.99 3.09
N MET A 149 5.39 -15.90 2.59
CA MET A 149 4.82 -15.15 1.47
C MET A 149 4.83 -15.95 0.16
N MET A 150 5.72 -16.93 0.03
CA MET A 150 5.71 -17.86 -1.10
C MET A 150 4.38 -18.64 -1.19
N ASN A 151 3.82 -19.07 -0.07
CA ASN A 151 2.54 -19.79 -0.06
C ASN A 151 1.38 -18.93 -0.62
N ILE A 152 1.48 -17.61 -0.48
CA ILE A 152 0.49 -16.69 -1.04
C ILE A 152 0.64 -16.59 -2.55
N ILE A 153 1.88 -16.49 -3.06
CA ILE A 153 2.18 -16.53 -4.49
C ILE A 153 1.70 -17.85 -5.11
N GLU A 154 1.92 -18.98 -4.44
CA GLU A 154 1.45 -20.28 -4.91
C GLU A 154 -0.09 -20.34 -5.04
N LYS A 155 -0.83 -19.72 -4.09
CA LYS A 155 -2.28 -19.59 -4.21
C LYS A 155 -2.67 -18.71 -5.40
N CYS A 156 -2.04 -17.55 -5.57
CA CYS A 156 -2.33 -16.66 -6.69
C CYS A 156 -2.08 -17.34 -8.03
N ASN A 157 -0.95 -18.02 -8.18
CA ASN A 157 -0.60 -18.79 -9.38
C ASN A 157 -1.61 -19.93 -9.63
N HIS A 158 -2.06 -20.61 -8.57
CA HIS A 158 -3.09 -21.66 -8.68
C HIS A 158 -4.41 -21.10 -9.25
N PHE A 159 -4.75 -19.86 -8.92
CA PHE A 159 -5.94 -19.16 -9.43
C PHE A 159 -5.67 -18.36 -10.71
N GLY A 160 -4.50 -18.55 -11.34
CA GLY A 160 -4.19 -18.01 -12.66
C GLY A 160 -3.76 -16.55 -12.70
N ASN A 161 -3.38 -15.95 -11.57
CA ASN A 161 -2.89 -14.55 -11.54
C ASN A 161 -1.43 -14.47 -11.09
N GLU A 162 -0.57 -13.96 -11.96
CA GLU A 162 0.85 -13.74 -11.71
C GLU A 162 1.21 -12.25 -11.51
N ASN A 163 0.25 -11.33 -11.62
CA ASN A 163 0.45 -9.89 -11.42
C ASN A 163 0.36 -9.52 -9.93
N ILE A 164 1.33 -9.96 -9.13
CA ILE A 164 1.30 -9.83 -7.68
C ILE A 164 2.45 -8.96 -7.16
N LEU A 165 2.11 -7.94 -6.41
CA LEU A 165 3.02 -7.14 -5.58
C LEU A 165 2.96 -7.66 -4.14
N LEU A 166 4.11 -7.82 -3.50
CA LEU A 166 4.20 -8.12 -2.07
C LEU A 166 4.54 -6.84 -1.30
N CYS A 167 3.78 -6.56 -0.26
CA CYS A 167 3.96 -5.33 0.52
C CYS A 167 4.35 -5.66 1.96
N GLU A 168 5.62 -5.40 2.31
CA GLU A 168 6.10 -5.44 3.69
C GLU A 168 5.51 -4.27 4.48
N ARG A 169 5.09 -4.51 5.75
CA ARG A 169 4.51 -3.51 6.64
C ARG A 169 4.86 -3.69 8.12
N GLY A 170 5.95 -4.35 8.39
CA GLY A 170 6.43 -4.67 9.73
C GLY A 170 5.92 -6.01 10.25
N SER A 171 6.72 -6.59 11.11
CA SER A 171 6.43 -7.81 11.87
C SER A 171 6.23 -7.47 13.34
N ILE A 172 5.34 -8.21 14.01
CA ILE A 172 5.12 -8.04 15.45
C ILE A 172 6.37 -8.43 16.24
N PHE A 173 6.74 -7.60 17.20
CA PHE A 173 7.87 -7.85 18.11
C PHE A 173 7.45 -7.53 19.54
N GLY A 174 7.01 -8.55 20.24
CA GLY A 174 6.35 -8.39 21.53
C GLY A 174 4.92 -7.86 21.39
N TYR A 175 4.44 -7.11 22.37
CA TYR A 175 3.15 -6.44 22.33
C TYR A 175 3.30 -5.02 21.80
N ASP A 176 2.31 -4.56 21.04
CA ASP A 176 2.14 -3.17 20.60
C ASP A 176 3.36 -2.53 19.91
N ASN A 177 4.25 -3.35 19.34
CA ASN A 177 5.42 -2.87 18.60
C ASN A 177 5.61 -3.64 17.30
N LEU A 178 6.07 -2.93 16.28
CA LEU A 178 6.42 -3.47 14.97
C LEU A 178 7.88 -3.15 14.65
N ILE A 179 8.54 -4.12 14.01
CA ILE A 179 9.87 -3.96 13.43
C ILE A 179 9.85 -4.30 11.95
N VAL A 180 10.76 -3.70 11.18
CA VAL A 180 11.01 -4.07 9.80
C VAL A 180 12.28 -4.89 9.74
N ASP A 181 12.16 -6.11 9.21
CA ASP A 181 13.28 -7.02 8.98
C ASP A 181 13.82 -6.82 7.56
N PHE A 182 14.91 -6.09 7.42
CA PHE A 182 15.53 -5.80 6.13
C PHE A 182 16.11 -7.05 5.46
N LEU A 183 16.62 -8.02 6.22
CA LEU A 183 17.07 -9.29 5.66
C LEU A 183 15.88 -10.11 5.14
N GLY A 184 14.76 -10.04 5.86
CA GLY A 184 13.49 -10.61 5.40
C GLY A 184 12.95 -9.96 4.14
N ILE A 185 13.09 -8.65 3.97
CA ILE A 185 12.72 -7.96 2.73
C ILE A 185 13.58 -8.47 1.56
N ASP A 186 14.88 -8.67 1.74
CA ASP A 186 15.74 -9.25 0.70
C ASP A 186 15.26 -10.64 0.25
N GLU A 187 14.76 -11.45 1.19
CA GLU A 187 14.12 -12.74 0.83
C GLU A 187 12.80 -12.56 0.07
N ILE A 188 11.95 -11.60 0.46
CA ILE A 188 10.68 -11.32 -0.22
C ILE A 188 10.94 -10.83 -1.67
N LYS A 189 11.95 -10.00 -1.88
CA LYS A 189 12.35 -9.52 -3.21
C LYS A 189 12.69 -10.65 -4.20
N LYS A 190 13.14 -11.79 -3.72
CA LYS A 190 13.44 -12.97 -4.53
C LYS A 190 12.16 -13.72 -4.98
N ILE A 191 11.04 -13.38 -4.37
CA ILE A 191 9.74 -14.02 -4.62
C ILE A 191 8.93 -13.21 -5.63
N ALA A 192 8.79 -11.89 -5.40
CA ALA A 192 8.01 -10.98 -6.24
C ALA A 192 8.48 -9.51 -6.11
N PRO A 193 8.02 -8.61 -7.00
CA PRO A 193 8.22 -7.18 -6.83
C PRO A 193 7.69 -6.73 -5.47
N THR A 194 8.52 -6.03 -4.71
CA THR A 194 8.30 -5.76 -3.28
C THR A 194 8.12 -4.28 -3.03
N ILE A 195 7.05 -3.96 -2.33
CA ILE A 195 6.71 -2.62 -1.84
C ILE A 195 7.00 -2.55 -0.34
N LEU A 196 7.58 -1.46 0.16
CA LEU A 196 7.59 -1.18 1.59
C LEU A 196 6.49 -0.19 1.94
N ASP A 197 5.65 -0.57 2.88
CA ASP A 197 4.70 0.33 3.53
C ASP A 197 5.41 1.10 4.65
N ILE A 198 5.79 2.34 4.36
CA ILE A 198 6.48 3.21 5.31
C ILE A 198 5.53 3.64 6.45
N THR A 199 4.25 3.82 6.15
CA THR A 199 3.25 4.29 7.12
C THR A 199 2.93 3.25 8.17
N HIS A 200 2.45 2.08 7.73
CA HIS A 200 1.97 1.05 8.67
C HIS A 200 3.10 0.32 9.39
N SER A 201 4.31 0.29 8.83
CA SER A 201 5.49 -0.22 9.55
C SER A 201 5.85 0.60 10.79
N LEU A 202 5.42 1.85 10.84
CA LEU A 202 5.68 2.78 11.94
C LEU A 202 4.54 2.87 12.96
N GLN A 203 3.45 2.10 12.78
CA GLN A 203 2.39 2.02 13.77
C GLN A 203 2.88 1.39 15.08
N LEU A 204 2.29 1.87 16.18
CA LEU A 204 2.34 1.25 17.51
C LEU A 204 0.94 0.72 17.80
N PRO A 205 0.66 -0.55 17.50
CA PRO A 205 -0.67 -1.13 17.70
C PRO A 205 -1.07 -1.01 19.18
N GLY A 206 -2.30 -0.53 19.45
CA GLY A 206 -2.79 -0.38 20.84
C GLY A 206 -2.19 0.78 21.64
N GLY A 207 -1.24 1.56 21.11
CA GLY A 207 -0.51 2.60 21.84
C GLY A 207 -1.37 3.69 22.46
N LYS A 208 -2.62 3.90 21.98
CA LYS A 208 -3.63 4.82 22.55
C LYS A 208 -4.90 4.10 23.04
N GLY A 209 -4.86 2.79 23.26
CA GLY A 209 -6.00 2.00 23.71
C GLY A 209 -7.06 1.79 22.61
N LYS A 210 -7.78 2.84 22.22
CA LYS A 210 -8.83 2.77 21.18
C LYS A 210 -8.32 3.04 19.75
N SER A 211 -7.07 3.48 19.58
CA SER A 211 -6.43 3.73 18.28
C SER A 211 -4.95 3.36 18.32
N ALA A 212 -4.36 3.09 17.17
CA ALA A 212 -2.91 2.97 17.04
C ALA A 212 -2.25 4.35 17.29
N ASP A 213 -1.08 4.34 17.90
CA ASP A 213 -0.12 5.45 17.85
C ASP A 213 0.86 5.24 16.70
N GLY A 214 1.78 6.18 16.46
CA GLY A 214 2.69 6.08 15.34
C GLY A 214 3.97 6.88 15.51
N ARG A 215 4.94 6.53 14.68
CA ARG A 215 6.29 7.11 14.64
C ARG A 215 6.53 7.81 13.29
N SER A 216 5.58 8.61 12.80
CA SER A 216 5.66 9.25 11.47
C SER A 216 6.95 10.06 11.28
N SER A 217 7.53 10.63 12.34
CA SER A 217 8.83 11.32 12.30
C SER A 217 10.00 10.42 11.86
N GLN A 218 9.85 9.10 11.91
CA GLN A 218 10.85 8.13 11.45
C GLN A 218 10.63 7.64 10.01
N ALA A 219 9.61 8.15 9.32
CA ALA A 219 9.28 7.74 7.95
C ALA A 219 10.47 7.91 6.98
N LYS A 220 11.18 9.02 7.10
CA LYS A 220 12.40 9.29 6.32
C LYS A 220 13.48 8.24 6.57
N VAL A 221 13.79 7.94 7.83
CA VAL A 221 14.85 6.98 8.20
C VAL A 221 14.51 5.59 7.66
N LEU A 222 13.27 5.14 7.88
CA LEU A 222 12.83 3.82 7.40
C LEU A 222 12.82 3.77 5.87
N GLY A 223 12.27 4.79 5.23
CA GLY A 223 12.13 4.83 3.78
C GLY A 223 13.48 4.86 3.05
N THR A 224 14.43 5.69 3.49
CA THR A 224 15.76 5.78 2.86
C THR A 224 16.57 4.49 3.05
N ALA A 225 16.48 3.85 4.23
CA ALA A 225 17.09 2.55 4.44
C ALA A 225 16.51 1.48 3.49
N ALA A 226 15.21 1.50 3.25
CA ALA A 226 14.55 0.59 2.32
C ALA A 226 14.87 0.90 0.84
N ALA A 227 14.96 2.17 0.47
CA ALA A 227 15.36 2.56 -0.87
C ALA A 227 16.76 2.04 -1.22
N ALA A 228 17.67 2.04 -0.25
CA ALA A 228 19.04 1.55 -0.42
C ALA A 228 19.16 0.06 -0.75
N ILE A 229 18.14 -0.76 -0.48
CA ILE A 229 18.13 -2.18 -0.85
C ILE A 229 17.43 -2.47 -2.17
N GLY A 230 16.96 -1.46 -2.89
CA GLY A 230 16.32 -1.56 -4.20
C GLY A 230 14.98 -2.30 -4.16
N LEU A 231 13.89 -1.57 -4.09
CA LEU A 231 12.52 -2.08 -4.03
C LEU A 231 11.72 -1.71 -5.29
N ALA A 232 10.63 -2.41 -5.53
CA ALA A 232 9.71 -2.05 -6.60
C ALA A 232 8.93 -0.76 -6.29
N GLY A 233 8.78 -0.40 -5.01
CA GLY A 233 8.12 0.85 -4.66
C GLY A 233 7.88 1.05 -3.16
N PHE A 234 7.20 2.16 -2.88
CA PHE A 234 6.86 2.60 -1.52
C PHE A 234 5.35 2.82 -1.41
N PHE A 235 4.80 2.47 -0.25
CA PHE A 235 3.43 2.76 0.10
C PHE A 235 3.43 3.80 1.22
N ILE A 236 2.77 4.95 1.00
CA ILE A 236 2.82 6.11 1.90
C ILE A 236 1.41 6.69 2.06
N GLU A 237 0.85 6.62 3.24
CA GLU A 237 -0.40 7.32 3.53
C GLU A 237 -0.11 8.78 3.88
N VAL A 238 -0.90 9.65 3.29
CA VAL A 238 -0.72 11.10 3.34
C VAL A 238 -2.02 11.76 3.78
N HIS A 239 -1.91 12.78 4.62
CA HIS A 239 -3.04 13.60 5.00
C HIS A 239 -2.65 15.08 5.11
N PRO A 240 -3.48 16.06 4.69
CA PRO A 240 -3.16 17.48 4.80
C PRO A 240 -2.90 17.92 6.26
N SER A 241 -3.67 17.35 7.19
CA SER A 241 -3.63 17.62 8.63
C SER A 241 -3.73 16.31 9.41
N PRO A 242 -2.63 15.53 9.55
CA PRO A 242 -2.65 14.20 10.17
C PRO A 242 -3.29 14.17 11.58
N GLU A 243 -3.18 15.26 12.33
CA GLU A 243 -3.78 15.44 13.65
C GLU A 243 -5.32 15.43 13.64
N ASN A 244 -5.94 15.71 12.50
CA ASN A 244 -7.39 15.72 12.30
C ASN A 244 -7.89 14.49 11.52
N ALA A 245 -6.98 13.60 11.08
CA ALA A 245 -7.35 12.43 10.29
C ALA A 245 -8.26 11.48 11.10
N LEU A 246 -9.31 10.99 10.46
CA LEU A 246 -10.29 10.09 11.08
C LEU A 246 -9.75 8.67 11.29
N CYS A 247 -8.62 8.33 10.65
CA CYS A 247 -7.95 7.04 10.80
C CYS A 247 -6.43 7.19 10.69
N ASP A 248 -5.69 6.56 11.61
CA ASP A 248 -4.22 6.35 11.62
C ASP A 248 -3.36 7.62 11.41
N GLY A 249 -3.87 8.79 11.76
CA GLY A 249 -3.16 10.06 11.57
C GLY A 249 -1.77 10.12 12.21
N ALA A 250 -1.55 9.43 13.33
CA ALA A 250 -0.25 9.39 14.02
C ALA A 250 0.88 8.76 13.17
N SER A 251 0.55 7.95 12.16
CA SER A 251 1.49 7.32 11.25
C SER A 251 1.53 7.98 9.87
N ALA A 252 0.52 8.80 9.52
CA ALA A 252 0.41 9.44 8.22
C ALA A 252 1.49 10.51 8.01
N THR A 253 1.98 10.60 6.79
CA THR A 253 2.86 11.68 6.34
C THR A 253 2.04 12.94 6.09
N ARG A 254 2.51 14.10 6.55
CA ARG A 254 1.86 15.37 6.22
C ARG A 254 2.04 15.67 4.72
N LEU A 255 0.98 16.07 4.03
CA LEU A 255 1.00 16.32 2.59
C LEU A 255 2.08 17.34 2.20
N SER A 256 2.28 18.39 2.99
CA SER A 256 3.34 19.39 2.75
C SER A 256 4.78 18.86 2.92
N GLU A 257 4.96 17.69 3.54
CA GLU A 257 6.27 17.04 3.73
C GLU A 257 6.51 15.92 2.70
N PHE A 258 5.45 15.50 1.98
CA PHE A 258 5.50 14.36 1.07
C PHE A 258 6.54 14.54 -0.04
N GLU A 259 6.63 15.71 -0.68
CA GLU A 259 7.58 15.94 -1.76
C GLU A 259 9.04 15.83 -1.29
N SER A 260 9.35 16.38 -0.11
CA SER A 260 10.69 16.26 0.47
C SER A 260 11.07 14.80 0.74
N LEU A 261 10.14 14.02 1.29
CA LEU A 261 10.33 12.59 1.51
C LEU A 261 10.53 11.85 0.18
N LEU A 262 9.66 12.10 -0.81
CA LEU A 262 9.71 11.48 -2.13
C LEU A 262 11.07 11.70 -2.83
N LEU A 263 11.57 12.93 -2.81
CA LEU A 263 12.86 13.27 -3.42
C LEU A 263 14.04 12.55 -2.77
N GLU A 264 13.98 12.35 -1.46
CA GLU A 264 15.01 11.58 -0.77
C GLU A 264 14.94 10.08 -1.12
N LEU A 265 13.74 9.49 -1.08
CA LEU A 265 13.56 8.10 -1.47
C LEU A 265 14.08 7.86 -2.89
N LYS A 266 13.73 8.76 -3.81
CA LYS A 266 14.18 8.69 -5.22
C LYS A 266 15.70 8.69 -5.33
N LYS A 267 16.41 9.57 -4.63
CA LYS A 267 17.90 9.61 -4.67
C LYS A 267 18.54 8.31 -4.22
N PHE A 268 18.03 7.69 -3.15
CA PHE A 268 18.56 6.42 -2.65
C PHE A 268 18.17 5.25 -3.57
N ASP A 269 16.98 5.29 -4.16
CA ASP A 269 16.53 4.30 -5.13
C ASP A 269 17.38 4.34 -6.41
N GLU A 270 17.60 5.53 -6.97
CA GLU A 270 18.47 5.73 -8.14
C GLU A 270 19.91 5.24 -7.87
N LEU A 271 20.45 5.56 -6.70
CA LEU A 271 21.79 5.10 -6.31
C LEU A 271 21.84 3.57 -6.20
N SER A 272 20.90 2.95 -5.49
CA SER A 272 20.88 1.51 -5.28
C SER A 272 20.73 0.71 -6.58
N LYS A 273 19.99 1.26 -7.56
CA LYS A 273 19.75 0.62 -8.87
C LYS A 273 20.83 0.94 -9.92
N SER A 274 21.77 1.83 -9.60
CA SER A 274 22.93 2.12 -10.44
C SER A 274 24.16 1.27 -10.09
N LEU A 275 24.11 0.52 -8.97
CA LEU A 275 25.18 -0.37 -8.51
C LEU A 275 25.00 -1.79 -9.05
#